data_6062a0e1bd91cc1d9c0967507116d7b7
#
_entry.id   6062a0e1bd91cc1d9c0967507116d7b7
#
_cell.length_a   1.000
_cell.length_b   1.000
_cell.length_c   1.000
_cell.angle_alpha   90.00
_cell.angle_beta   90.00
_cell.angle_gamma   90.00
#
_symmetry.space_group_name_H-M   'P 1'
#
loop_
_entity.id
_entity.type
_entity.pdbx_description
1 polymer ?
#
loop_
_entity_poly.entity_id
_entity_poly.type
_entity_poly.pdbx_seq_one_letter_code
_entity_poly.pdbx_strand_id
1 'polypeptide(L)'
;MTALLITVGVLIAGGVLLWERAQRRRLRDRSAELEHLSFELARANRAKSEFLANVSHELRTPLAAIVGFVDLLRDGAYGSLDPRMVGPVDRIQASSAHLQTLVDQILDLARLSAGRLDAQAEPISLRAFVIDVASEVEPLLLDKGLALTVQVPATLPRLRTDPTHLRQILVNLLGNAVKFTPAGRITVRASLVTDGAVGAMTRTMAQRPLLAAGGDWVALQVMDTGIGIAEKDHERIFGEFEQVEAGSRGDSERRGTGLGLAITRRLARLLGGDITVESTLGSGATFTCWLPVEQLPAKG
;
A
#
# COMPACT_ATOMS: atom_id res chain seq x y z
N MET A 1 24.68 63.27 -30.28
CA MET A 1 24.80 62.33 -29.15
C MET A 1 23.43 61.74 -28.74
N THR A 2 22.38 62.49 -28.65
CA THR A 2 21.03 62.08 -28.31
C THR A 2 20.40 61.07 -29.29
N ALA A 3 20.53 61.27 -30.60
CA ALA A 3 20.00 60.35 -31.61
C ALA A 3 20.63 58.96 -31.58
N LEU A 4 21.92 58.84 -31.27
CA LEU A 4 22.65 57.58 -31.19
C LEU A 4 22.15 56.78 -29.96
N LEU A 5 21.90 57.44 -28.82
CA LEU A 5 21.37 56.78 -27.59
C LEU A 5 19.94 56.25 -27.79
N ILE A 6 19.10 56.98 -28.53
CA ILE A 6 17.73 56.53 -28.85
C ILE A 6 17.76 55.28 -29.75
N THR A 7 18.63 55.28 -30.78
CA THR A 7 18.75 54.14 -31.71
C THR A 7 19.24 52.88 -31.00
N VAL A 8 20.24 53.01 -30.13
CA VAL A 8 20.73 51.88 -29.29
C VAL A 8 19.65 51.37 -28.34
N GLY A 9 18.90 52.26 -27.70
CA GLY A 9 17.78 51.90 -26.85
C GLY A 9 16.67 51.08 -27.55
N VAL A 10 16.32 51.51 -28.78
CA VAL A 10 15.32 50.79 -29.61
C VAL A 10 15.83 49.42 -30.05
N LEU A 11 17.11 49.28 -30.39
CA LEU A 11 17.71 47.99 -30.76
C LEU A 11 17.75 47.02 -29.58
N ILE A 12 18.10 47.52 -28.39
CA ILE A 12 18.12 46.69 -27.17
C ILE A 12 16.67 46.26 -26.81
N ALA A 13 15.70 47.15 -26.83
CA ALA A 13 14.31 46.85 -26.57
C ALA A 13 13.74 45.82 -27.57
N GLY A 14 14.08 45.98 -28.88
CA GLY A 14 13.72 45.01 -29.91
C GLY A 14 14.35 43.63 -29.67
N GLY A 15 15.63 43.59 -29.29
CA GLY A 15 16.31 42.35 -28.94
C GLY A 15 15.70 41.63 -27.73
N VAL A 16 15.38 42.38 -26.68
CA VAL A 16 14.69 41.83 -25.48
C VAL A 16 13.31 41.27 -25.82
N LEU A 17 12.53 41.99 -26.64
CA LEU A 17 11.21 41.51 -27.07
C LEU A 17 11.28 40.25 -27.93
N LEU A 18 12.25 40.15 -28.82
CA LEU A 18 12.48 38.97 -29.65
C LEU A 18 12.92 37.77 -28.77
N TRP A 19 13.83 38.02 -27.83
CA TRP A 19 14.29 37.00 -26.89
C TRP A 19 13.14 36.49 -25.99
N GLU A 20 12.33 37.41 -25.47
CA GLU A 20 11.15 37.06 -24.64
C GLU A 20 10.10 36.24 -25.41
N ARG A 21 9.84 36.63 -26.69
CA ARG A 21 8.98 35.86 -27.60
C ARG A 21 9.54 34.45 -27.87
N ALA A 22 10.84 34.34 -28.09
CA ALA A 22 11.48 33.04 -28.29
C ALA A 22 11.41 32.15 -27.03
N GLN A 23 11.62 32.72 -25.85
CA GLN A 23 11.47 32.03 -24.58
C GLN A 23 10.03 31.56 -24.36
N ARG A 24 9.05 32.42 -24.57
CA ARG A 24 7.62 32.07 -24.47
C ARG A 24 7.21 30.97 -25.45
N ARG A 25 7.74 30.96 -26.66
CA ARG A 25 7.51 29.87 -27.63
C ARG A 25 8.10 28.56 -27.12
N ARG A 26 9.36 28.54 -26.69
CA ARG A 26 10.00 27.33 -26.15
C ARG A 26 9.27 26.75 -24.92
N LEU A 27 8.77 27.63 -24.05
CA LEU A 27 7.98 27.20 -22.88
C LEU A 27 6.64 26.58 -23.29
N ARG A 28 5.97 27.20 -24.32
CA ARG A 28 4.71 26.64 -24.83
C ARG A 28 4.92 25.30 -25.53
N ASP A 29 5.97 25.17 -26.33
CA ASP A 29 6.28 23.93 -27.03
C ASP A 29 6.58 22.80 -26.03
N ARG A 30 7.38 23.10 -24.98
CA ARG A 30 7.64 22.13 -23.90
C ARG A 30 6.38 21.78 -23.09
N SER A 31 5.54 22.78 -22.82
CA SER A 31 4.25 22.52 -22.12
C SER A 31 3.34 21.60 -22.94
N ALA A 32 3.23 21.85 -24.24
CA ALA A 32 2.44 21.00 -25.13
C ALA A 32 3.00 19.59 -25.27
N GLU A 33 4.33 19.44 -25.31
CA GLU A 33 5.00 18.13 -25.30
C GLU A 33 4.75 17.36 -24.00
N LEU A 34 4.87 18.04 -22.83
CA LEU A 34 4.58 17.45 -21.53
C LEU A 34 3.11 17.06 -21.39
N GLU A 35 2.18 17.88 -21.89
CA GLU A 35 0.75 17.55 -21.92
C GLU A 35 0.47 16.32 -22.78
N HIS A 36 1.10 16.26 -23.98
CA HIS A 36 0.97 15.09 -24.86
C HIS A 36 1.51 13.81 -24.21
N LEU A 37 2.72 13.85 -23.64
CA LEU A 37 3.33 12.72 -22.94
C LEU A 37 2.49 12.28 -21.72
N SER A 38 1.96 13.24 -20.96
CA SER A 38 1.07 12.98 -19.83
C SER A 38 -0.22 12.28 -20.28
N PHE A 39 -0.81 12.72 -21.40
CA PHE A 39 -1.99 12.09 -21.99
C PHE A 39 -1.72 10.68 -22.48
N GLU A 40 -0.61 10.46 -23.19
CA GLU A 40 -0.18 9.13 -23.66
C GLU A 40 0.06 8.17 -22.48
N LEU A 41 0.75 8.64 -21.44
CA LEU A 41 0.99 7.86 -20.22
C LEU A 41 -0.32 7.50 -19.50
N ALA A 42 -1.22 8.46 -19.37
CA ALA A 42 -2.53 8.22 -18.76
C ALA A 42 -3.37 7.21 -19.57
N ARG A 43 -3.32 7.29 -20.91
CA ARG A 43 -3.99 6.35 -21.82
C ARG A 43 -3.41 4.93 -21.68
N ALA A 44 -2.08 4.80 -21.71
CA ALA A 44 -1.39 3.53 -21.53
C ALA A 44 -1.71 2.88 -20.17
N ASN A 45 -1.73 3.68 -19.10
CA ASN A 45 -2.06 3.22 -17.76
C ASN A 45 -3.53 2.76 -17.64
N ARG A 46 -4.47 3.48 -18.29
CA ARG A 46 -5.88 3.04 -18.37
C ARG A 46 -6.03 1.72 -19.10
N ALA A 47 -5.41 1.57 -20.27
CA ALA A 47 -5.44 0.34 -21.05
C ALA A 47 -4.85 -0.85 -20.27
N LYS A 48 -3.72 -0.64 -19.56
CA LYS A 48 -3.13 -1.63 -18.65
C LYS A 48 -4.11 -2.04 -17.56
N SER A 49 -4.79 -1.08 -16.95
CA SER A 49 -5.73 -1.35 -15.85
C SER A 49 -7.00 -2.07 -16.32
N GLU A 50 -7.54 -1.73 -17.49
CA GLU A 50 -8.67 -2.42 -18.10
C GLU A 50 -8.32 -3.85 -18.49
N PHE A 51 -7.15 -4.06 -19.07
CA PHE A 51 -6.64 -5.41 -19.38
C PHE A 51 -6.54 -6.27 -18.12
N LEU A 52 -5.89 -5.76 -17.06
CA LEU A 52 -5.75 -6.49 -15.80
C LEU A 52 -7.11 -6.78 -15.14
N ALA A 53 -8.07 -5.85 -15.21
CA ALA A 53 -9.42 -6.06 -14.70
C ALA A 53 -10.15 -7.20 -15.45
N ASN A 54 -10.06 -7.22 -16.76
CA ASN A 54 -10.69 -8.26 -17.58
C ASN A 54 -10.05 -9.63 -17.33
N VAL A 55 -8.70 -9.71 -17.34
CA VAL A 55 -7.98 -10.97 -17.07
C VAL A 55 -8.33 -11.52 -15.69
N SER A 56 -8.41 -10.65 -14.68
CA SER A 56 -8.74 -11.12 -13.33
C SER A 56 -10.18 -11.62 -13.21
N HIS A 57 -11.13 -11.01 -13.91
CA HIS A 57 -12.50 -11.52 -13.97
C HIS A 57 -12.57 -12.90 -14.62
N GLU A 58 -11.86 -13.05 -15.75
CA GLU A 58 -11.77 -14.33 -16.47
C GLU A 58 -11.06 -15.44 -15.68
N LEU A 59 -10.13 -15.06 -14.78
CA LEU A 59 -9.45 -16.00 -13.88
C LEU A 59 -10.29 -16.35 -12.64
N ARG A 60 -11.08 -15.43 -12.13
CA ARG A 60 -11.89 -15.66 -10.91
C ARG A 60 -12.94 -16.74 -11.12
N THR A 61 -13.60 -16.76 -12.28
CA THR A 61 -14.68 -17.72 -12.58
C THR A 61 -14.23 -19.18 -12.54
N PRO A 62 -13.18 -19.61 -13.30
CA PRO A 62 -12.70 -20.99 -13.22
C PRO A 62 -12.13 -21.33 -11.83
N LEU A 63 -11.52 -20.36 -11.17
CA LEU A 63 -10.94 -20.58 -9.84
C LEU A 63 -12.01 -20.80 -8.78
N ALA A 64 -13.13 -20.05 -8.82
CA ALA A 64 -14.28 -20.27 -7.95
C ALA A 64 -14.89 -21.65 -8.17
N ALA A 65 -14.92 -22.15 -9.42
CA ALA A 65 -15.36 -23.50 -9.71
C ALA A 65 -14.41 -24.55 -9.09
N ILE A 66 -13.09 -24.37 -9.19
CA ILE A 66 -12.11 -25.28 -8.57
C ILE A 66 -12.31 -25.32 -7.05
N VAL A 67 -12.40 -24.16 -6.39
CA VAL A 67 -12.64 -24.08 -4.94
C VAL A 67 -13.94 -24.77 -4.59
N GLY A 68 -15.05 -24.50 -5.30
CA GLY A 68 -16.34 -25.12 -5.03
C GLY A 68 -16.31 -26.64 -5.17
N PHE A 69 -15.62 -27.20 -6.17
CA PHE A 69 -15.49 -28.67 -6.30
C PHE A 69 -14.61 -29.26 -5.18
N VAL A 70 -13.57 -28.57 -4.76
CA VAL A 70 -12.72 -29.01 -3.64
C VAL A 70 -13.53 -29.03 -2.34
N ASP A 71 -14.35 -28.02 -2.08
CA ASP A 71 -15.20 -27.94 -0.91
C ASP A 71 -16.25 -29.08 -0.93
N LEU A 72 -16.91 -29.34 -2.07
CA LEU A 72 -17.85 -30.46 -2.23
C LEU A 72 -17.18 -31.82 -2.00
N LEU A 73 -15.93 -32.00 -2.42
CA LEU A 73 -15.16 -33.21 -2.14
C LEU A 73 -14.90 -33.39 -0.65
N ARG A 74 -14.53 -32.30 0.06
CA ARG A 74 -14.28 -32.31 1.51
C ARG A 74 -15.54 -32.55 2.31
N ASP A 75 -16.66 -31.96 1.89
CA ASP A 75 -17.97 -32.13 2.54
C ASP A 75 -18.59 -33.50 2.29
N GLY A 76 -17.92 -34.33 1.47
CA GLY A 76 -18.39 -35.69 1.18
C GLY A 76 -19.57 -35.75 0.22
N ALA A 77 -19.86 -34.69 -0.55
CA ALA A 77 -20.95 -34.67 -1.51
C ALA A 77 -20.83 -35.77 -2.59
N TYR A 78 -19.63 -36.24 -2.87
CA TYR A 78 -19.33 -37.35 -3.78
C TYR A 78 -18.91 -38.65 -3.07
N GLY A 79 -19.19 -38.75 -1.77
CA GLY A 79 -18.77 -39.84 -0.90
C GLY A 79 -17.57 -39.48 -0.02
N SER A 80 -17.23 -40.34 0.96
CA SER A 80 -16.09 -40.08 1.85
C SER A 80 -14.78 -40.14 1.10
N LEU A 81 -13.90 -39.16 1.32
CA LEU A 81 -12.55 -39.15 0.75
C LEU A 81 -11.71 -40.31 1.33
N ASP A 82 -10.98 -41.00 0.46
CA ASP A 82 -9.92 -41.90 0.91
C ASP A 82 -8.91 -41.09 1.76
N PRO A 83 -8.46 -41.58 2.93
CA PRO A 83 -7.47 -40.90 3.77
C PRO A 83 -6.20 -40.45 3.02
N ARG A 84 -5.82 -41.17 1.94
CA ARG A 84 -4.70 -40.81 1.07
C ARG A 84 -4.96 -39.57 0.21
N MET A 85 -6.24 -39.24 -0.04
CA MET A 85 -6.64 -38.10 -0.88
C MET A 85 -6.80 -36.82 -0.08
N VAL A 86 -6.93 -36.88 1.24
CA VAL A 86 -7.12 -35.71 2.08
C VAL A 86 -5.98 -34.70 1.90
N GLY A 87 -4.73 -35.13 2.03
CA GLY A 87 -3.57 -34.28 1.87
C GLY A 87 -3.46 -33.60 0.49
N PRO A 88 -3.60 -34.34 -0.63
CA PRO A 88 -3.67 -33.73 -1.95
C PRO A 88 -4.82 -32.72 -2.11
N VAL A 89 -6.02 -33.00 -1.61
CA VAL A 89 -7.19 -32.10 -1.69
C VAL A 89 -6.95 -30.83 -0.89
N ASP A 90 -6.39 -30.94 0.33
CA ASP A 90 -6.02 -29.77 1.14
C ASP A 90 -4.97 -28.88 0.45
N ARG A 91 -4.01 -29.48 -0.25
CA ARG A 91 -3.02 -28.73 -1.05
C ARG A 91 -3.65 -28.00 -2.24
N ILE A 92 -4.61 -28.62 -2.91
CA ILE A 92 -5.35 -27.99 -4.01
C ILE A 92 -6.14 -26.79 -3.47
N GLN A 93 -6.83 -26.95 -2.33
CA GLN A 93 -7.59 -25.89 -1.68
C GLN A 93 -6.67 -24.72 -1.32
N ALA A 94 -5.56 -24.98 -0.64
CA ALA A 94 -4.61 -23.94 -0.26
C ALA A 94 -4.01 -23.21 -1.47
N SER A 95 -3.68 -23.95 -2.55
CA SER A 95 -3.16 -23.35 -3.78
C SER A 95 -4.20 -22.51 -4.50
N SER A 96 -5.46 -22.96 -4.53
CA SER A 96 -6.57 -22.24 -5.14
C SER A 96 -6.90 -20.95 -4.38
N ALA A 97 -6.95 -21.01 -3.04
CA ALA A 97 -7.14 -19.83 -2.19
C ALA A 97 -5.99 -18.81 -2.36
N HIS A 98 -4.75 -19.30 -2.47
CA HIS A 98 -3.60 -18.44 -2.74
C HIS A 98 -3.70 -17.76 -4.10
N LEU A 99 -4.08 -18.49 -5.15
CA LEU A 99 -4.27 -17.93 -6.49
C LEU A 99 -5.41 -16.90 -6.53
N GLN A 100 -6.49 -17.14 -5.78
CA GLN A 100 -7.59 -16.17 -5.64
C GLN A 100 -7.10 -14.86 -5.02
N THR A 101 -6.31 -14.95 -3.94
CA THR A 101 -5.70 -13.79 -3.30
C THR A 101 -4.81 -13.02 -4.28
N LEU A 102 -4.00 -13.71 -5.10
CA LEU A 102 -3.17 -13.08 -6.14
C LEU A 102 -3.99 -12.32 -7.17
N VAL A 103 -5.05 -12.95 -7.68
CA VAL A 103 -5.94 -12.33 -8.67
C VAL A 103 -6.60 -11.08 -8.10
N ASP A 104 -7.10 -11.14 -6.87
CA ASP A 104 -7.73 -10.00 -6.20
C ASP A 104 -6.73 -8.87 -5.97
N GLN A 105 -5.50 -9.18 -5.55
CA GLN A 105 -4.42 -8.18 -5.39
C GLN A 105 -4.04 -7.49 -6.72
N ILE A 106 -4.00 -8.22 -7.83
CA ILE A 106 -3.75 -7.63 -9.16
C ILE A 106 -4.89 -6.70 -9.56
N LEU A 107 -6.14 -7.07 -9.27
CA LEU A 107 -7.32 -6.22 -9.50
C LEU A 107 -7.26 -4.92 -8.69
N ASP A 108 -6.97 -5.03 -7.39
CA ASP A 108 -6.86 -3.87 -6.50
C ASP A 108 -5.77 -2.93 -7.00
N LEU A 109 -4.62 -3.47 -7.38
CA LEU A 109 -3.53 -2.70 -7.95
C LEU A 109 -3.94 -1.98 -9.24
N ALA A 110 -4.67 -2.66 -10.13
CA ALA A 110 -5.15 -2.10 -11.38
C ALA A 110 -6.15 -0.95 -11.14
N ARG A 111 -7.12 -1.13 -10.22
CA ARG A 111 -8.11 -0.11 -9.85
C ARG A 111 -7.47 1.11 -9.19
N LEU A 112 -6.54 0.89 -8.26
CA LEU A 112 -5.78 1.95 -7.60
C LEU A 112 -4.94 2.75 -8.60
N SER A 113 -4.28 2.07 -9.55
CA SER A 113 -3.46 2.72 -10.58
C SER A 113 -4.29 3.54 -11.58
N ALA A 114 -5.55 3.15 -11.81
CA ALA A 114 -6.49 3.88 -12.67
C ALA A 114 -7.17 5.07 -11.98
N GLY A 115 -6.96 5.25 -10.66
CA GLY A 115 -7.69 6.26 -9.87
C GLY A 115 -9.20 5.98 -9.81
N ARG A 116 -9.61 4.73 -9.95
CA ARG A 116 -11.03 4.30 -9.96
C ARG A 116 -11.51 3.77 -8.61
N LEU A 117 -10.66 3.85 -7.60
CA LEU A 117 -11.02 3.48 -6.24
C LEU A 117 -11.30 4.76 -5.46
N ASP A 118 -12.53 4.90 -5.00
CA ASP A 118 -12.95 6.00 -4.15
C ASP A 118 -12.98 5.52 -2.69
N ALA A 119 -12.46 6.32 -1.78
CA ALA A 119 -12.55 6.03 -0.36
C ALA A 119 -13.89 6.53 0.19
N GLN A 120 -14.64 5.64 0.83
CA GLN A 120 -15.88 6.00 1.53
C GLN A 120 -15.59 6.27 3.00
N ALA A 121 -15.31 7.53 3.33
CA ALA A 121 -14.93 7.91 4.67
C ALA A 121 -16.12 7.96 5.64
N GLU A 122 -16.05 7.12 6.67
CA GLU A 122 -17.01 7.10 7.78
C GLU A 122 -16.29 7.22 9.13
N PRO A 123 -16.99 7.67 10.19
CA PRO A 123 -16.42 7.82 11.51
C PRO A 123 -16.22 6.47 12.18
N ILE A 124 -14.98 6.11 12.49
CA ILE A 124 -14.63 4.86 13.18
C ILE A 124 -14.02 5.11 14.57
N SER A 125 -14.24 4.17 15.49
CA SER A 125 -13.47 4.05 16.73
C SER A 125 -12.25 3.16 16.46
N LEU A 126 -11.04 3.75 16.37
CA LEU A 126 -9.86 3.01 15.99
C LEU A 126 -9.56 1.84 16.95
N ARG A 127 -9.81 1.99 18.27
CA ARG A 127 -9.59 0.92 19.24
C ARG A 127 -10.46 -0.31 18.96
N ALA A 128 -11.77 -0.09 18.79
CA ALA A 128 -12.70 -1.18 18.51
C ALA A 128 -12.37 -1.86 17.17
N PHE A 129 -12.06 -1.06 16.17
CA PHE A 129 -11.67 -1.52 14.84
C PHE A 129 -10.39 -2.38 14.86
N VAL A 130 -9.34 -1.94 15.56
CA VAL A 130 -8.10 -2.71 15.68
C VAL A 130 -8.30 -4.02 16.42
N ILE A 131 -9.13 -4.04 17.48
CA ILE A 131 -9.45 -5.28 18.22
C ILE A 131 -10.17 -6.26 17.29
N ASP A 132 -11.15 -5.79 16.52
CA ASP A 132 -11.89 -6.61 15.57
C ASP A 132 -10.96 -7.24 14.53
N VAL A 133 -10.10 -6.44 13.88
CA VAL A 133 -9.14 -6.95 12.90
C VAL A 133 -8.09 -7.88 13.55
N ALA A 134 -7.66 -7.59 14.77
CA ALA A 134 -6.72 -8.45 15.50
C ALA A 134 -7.28 -9.84 15.75
N SER A 135 -8.59 -9.96 16.00
CA SER A 135 -9.25 -11.26 16.19
C SER A 135 -9.24 -12.13 14.92
N GLU A 136 -9.21 -11.55 13.73
CA GLU A 136 -9.12 -12.30 12.47
C GLU A 136 -7.77 -13.04 12.29
N VAL A 137 -6.70 -12.48 12.85
CA VAL A 137 -5.35 -13.08 12.74
C VAL A 137 -4.98 -13.93 13.94
N GLU A 138 -5.83 -13.96 14.98
CA GLU A 138 -5.60 -14.75 16.20
C GLU A 138 -5.33 -16.23 15.94
N PRO A 139 -6.07 -16.95 15.06
CA PRO A 139 -5.78 -18.34 14.76
C PRO A 139 -4.36 -18.56 14.21
N LEU A 140 -3.87 -17.64 13.37
CA LEU A 140 -2.51 -17.73 12.80
C LEU A 140 -1.42 -17.46 13.84
N LEU A 141 -1.73 -16.64 14.85
CA LEU A 141 -0.84 -16.36 15.98
C LEU A 141 -0.72 -17.58 16.90
N LEU A 142 -1.86 -18.21 17.21
CA LEU A 142 -1.93 -19.40 18.05
C LEU A 142 -1.17 -20.58 17.44
N ASP A 143 -1.32 -20.79 16.12
CA ASP A 143 -0.62 -21.86 15.39
C ASP A 143 0.90 -21.71 15.50
N LYS A 144 1.41 -20.47 15.54
CA LYS A 144 2.85 -20.16 15.68
C LYS A 144 3.32 -19.90 17.11
N GLY A 145 2.41 -19.89 18.09
CA GLY A 145 2.74 -19.55 19.49
C GLY A 145 3.22 -18.11 19.67
N LEU A 146 2.74 -17.17 18.84
CA LEU A 146 3.10 -15.75 18.92
C LEU A 146 2.14 -15.00 19.85
N ALA A 147 2.70 -14.10 20.68
CA ALA A 147 1.90 -13.21 21.52
C ALA A 147 1.49 -11.95 20.73
N LEU A 148 0.21 -11.55 20.82
CA LEU A 148 -0.28 -10.29 20.30
C LEU A 148 -0.62 -9.33 21.44
N THR A 149 -0.19 -8.08 21.32
CA THR A 149 -0.52 -7.00 22.26
C THR A 149 -1.14 -5.83 21.52
N VAL A 150 -2.31 -5.35 21.94
CA VAL A 150 -2.99 -4.18 21.37
C VAL A 150 -2.90 -3.01 22.35
N GLN A 151 -2.19 -1.94 21.95
CA GLN A 151 -1.94 -0.72 22.71
C GLN A 151 -2.57 0.50 22.01
N VAL A 152 -3.89 0.50 21.92
CA VAL A 152 -4.65 1.59 21.30
C VAL A 152 -5.43 2.32 22.40
N PRO A 153 -5.07 3.58 22.73
CA PRO A 153 -5.78 4.35 23.76
C PRO A 153 -7.24 4.60 23.37
N ALA A 154 -8.14 4.50 24.34
CA ALA A 154 -9.55 4.85 24.13
C ALA A 154 -9.79 6.34 23.94
N THR A 155 -8.79 7.17 24.32
CA THR A 155 -8.81 8.64 24.22
C THR A 155 -8.47 9.18 22.85
N LEU A 156 -8.11 8.31 21.88
CA LEU A 156 -7.87 8.75 20.50
C LEU A 156 -9.16 9.33 19.89
N PRO A 157 -9.05 10.40 19.08
CA PRO A 157 -10.18 10.96 18.37
C PRO A 157 -10.79 9.90 17.43
N ARG A 158 -12.08 10.05 17.10
CA ARG A 158 -12.68 9.28 16.02
C ARG A 158 -12.04 9.68 14.71
N LEU A 159 -11.61 8.69 13.94
CA LEU A 159 -11.08 8.91 12.60
C LEU A 159 -12.21 8.86 11.58
N ARG A 160 -12.18 9.75 10.60
CA ARG A 160 -13.00 9.63 9.40
C ARG A 160 -12.14 9.00 8.30
N THR A 161 -12.36 7.73 8.03
CA THR A 161 -11.58 6.96 7.05
C THR A 161 -12.44 5.84 6.47
N ASP A 162 -11.98 5.20 5.41
CA ASP A 162 -12.66 4.03 4.85
C ASP A 162 -12.26 2.78 5.64
N PRO A 163 -13.19 2.12 6.35
CA PRO A 163 -12.88 0.95 7.18
C PRO A 163 -12.48 -0.26 6.35
N THR A 164 -12.98 -0.41 5.12
CA THR A 164 -12.64 -1.54 4.24
C THR A 164 -11.18 -1.47 3.85
N HIS A 165 -10.74 -0.30 3.39
CA HIS A 165 -9.34 -0.09 3.01
C HIS A 165 -8.39 -0.12 4.21
N LEU A 166 -8.80 0.45 5.35
CA LEU A 166 -7.99 0.39 6.56
C LEU A 166 -7.87 -1.06 7.10
N ARG A 167 -8.95 -1.87 7.00
CA ARG A 167 -8.90 -3.31 7.34
C ARG A 167 -7.89 -4.04 6.45
N GLN A 168 -7.93 -3.82 5.15
CA GLN A 168 -7.01 -4.43 4.19
C GLN A 168 -5.54 -4.06 4.50
N ILE A 169 -5.28 -2.80 4.85
CA ILE A 169 -3.96 -2.35 5.31
C ILE A 169 -3.52 -3.14 6.54
N LEU A 170 -4.35 -3.17 7.57
CA LEU A 170 -3.99 -3.74 8.86
C LEU A 170 -3.84 -5.27 8.79
N VAL A 171 -4.75 -5.97 8.09
CA VAL A 171 -4.66 -7.42 7.85
C VAL A 171 -3.37 -7.78 7.11
N ASN A 172 -2.99 -6.99 6.08
CA ASN A 172 -1.74 -7.24 5.36
C ASN A 172 -0.50 -7.00 6.22
N LEU A 173 -0.48 -5.94 7.04
CA LEU A 173 0.64 -5.66 7.95
C LEU A 173 0.75 -6.74 9.03
N LEU A 174 -0.36 -7.14 9.64
CA LEU A 174 -0.41 -8.21 10.65
C LEU A 174 -0.02 -9.57 10.05
N GLY A 175 -0.53 -9.90 8.86
CA GLY A 175 -0.17 -11.13 8.14
C GLY A 175 1.33 -11.20 7.85
N ASN A 176 1.94 -10.07 7.44
CA ASN A 176 3.39 -9.99 7.26
C ASN A 176 4.14 -10.15 8.60
N ALA A 177 3.68 -9.50 9.66
CA ALA A 177 4.26 -9.65 10.99
C ALA A 177 4.25 -11.11 11.46
N VAL A 178 3.11 -11.81 11.33
CA VAL A 178 2.99 -13.24 11.65
C VAL A 178 3.90 -14.08 10.77
N LYS A 179 3.96 -13.79 9.47
CA LYS A 179 4.76 -14.53 8.50
C LYS A 179 6.25 -14.47 8.80
N PHE A 180 6.77 -13.28 9.11
CA PHE A 180 8.20 -13.03 9.28
C PHE A 180 8.69 -13.06 10.72
N THR A 181 7.81 -13.38 11.68
CA THR A 181 8.19 -13.63 13.08
C THR A 181 8.14 -15.12 13.38
N PRO A 182 9.29 -15.80 13.47
CA PRO A 182 9.34 -17.22 13.80
C PRO A 182 8.94 -17.52 15.25
N ALA A 183 9.31 -16.64 16.18
CA ALA A 183 8.98 -16.69 17.59
C ALA A 183 9.05 -15.30 18.21
N GLY A 184 8.25 -15.05 19.25
CA GLY A 184 8.24 -13.78 19.94
C GLY A 184 6.86 -13.13 20.01
N ARG A 185 6.77 -11.84 19.64
CA ARG A 185 5.53 -11.07 19.81
C ARG A 185 5.29 -10.09 18.68
N ILE A 186 4.01 -9.74 18.51
CA ILE A 186 3.53 -8.69 17.65
C ILE A 186 2.80 -7.66 18.51
N THR A 187 3.02 -6.38 18.27
CA THR A 187 2.35 -5.30 18.99
C THR A 187 1.69 -4.35 18.01
N VAL A 188 0.40 -4.09 18.19
CA VAL A 188 -0.31 -3.02 17.48
C VAL A 188 -0.44 -1.85 18.43
N ARG A 189 0.13 -0.70 18.05
CA ARG A 189 0.08 0.54 18.83
C ARG A 189 -0.51 1.66 18.00
N ALA A 190 -1.28 2.53 18.64
CA ALA A 190 -1.70 3.78 18.01
C ALA A 190 -1.42 4.97 18.93
N SER A 191 -0.98 6.07 18.35
CA SER A 191 -0.73 7.32 19.06
C SER A 191 -1.12 8.53 18.23
N LEU A 192 -1.60 9.58 18.91
CA LEU A 192 -1.82 10.88 18.29
C LEU A 192 -0.48 11.60 18.15
N VAL A 193 -0.22 12.13 16.97
CA VAL A 193 0.99 12.90 16.65
C VAL A 193 0.53 14.25 16.13
N THR A 194 0.82 15.32 16.88
CA THR A 194 0.49 16.67 16.47
C THR A 194 1.42 17.16 15.37
N ASP A 195 0.95 18.10 14.57
CA ASP A 195 1.67 18.63 13.40
C ASP A 195 3.12 19.04 13.71
N GLY A 196 3.35 19.73 14.83
CA GLY A 196 4.71 20.09 15.29
C GLY A 196 5.59 18.90 15.68
N ALA A 197 5.01 17.77 16.08
CA ALA A 197 5.72 16.56 16.49
C ALA A 197 6.03 15.63 15.31
N VAL A 198 5.26 15.69 14.22
CA VAL A 198 5.49 14.88 13.00
C VAL A 198 6.89 15.09 12.46
N GLY A 199 7.32 16.35 12.31
CA GLY A 199 8.65 16.69 11.82
C GLY A 199 9.79 16.23 12.76
N ALA A 200 9.57 16.16 14.06
CA ALA A 200 10.53 15.64 15.02
C ALA A 200 10.61 14.11 14.97
N MET A 201 9.45 13.45 14.94
CA MET A 201 9.35 11.99 14.88
C MET A 201 9.91 11.42 13.58
N THR A 202 9.65 12.08 12.44
CA THR A 202 10.09 11.61 11.12
C THR A 202 11.53 11.98 10.76
N ARG A 203 12.19 12.87 11.53
CA ARG A 203 13.59 13.27 11.28
C ARG A 203 14.59 12.14 11.43
N THR A 204 14.31 11.21 12.34
CA THR A 204 15.16 10.03 12.62
C THR A 204 14.79 8.83 11.77
N MET A 205 13.69 8.89 11.02
CA MET A 205 13.25 7.82 10.13
C MET A 205 14.06 7.84 8.83
N ALA A 206 14.52 6.68 8.38
CA ALA A 206 15.17 6.51 7.07
C ALA A 206 14.23 6.90 5.93
N GLN A 207 12.93 6.72 6.13
CA GLN A 207 11.87 7.13 5.21
C GLN A 207 11.00 8.21 5.84
N ARG A 208 10.82 9.32 5.12
CA ARG A 208 9.86 10.35 5.50
C ARG A 208 8.52 10.10 4.83
N PRO A 209 7.41 10.03 5.60
CA PRO A 209 6.09 9.89 5.00
C PRO A 209 5.75 11.13 4.17
N LEU A 210 5.03 10.91 3.05
CA LEU A 210 4.48 11.99 2.24
C LEU A 210 3.13 12.43 2.85
N LEU A 211 3.19 13.29 3.86
CA LEU A 211 2.01 13.83 4.54
C LEU A 211 1.69 15.23 4.05
N ALA A 212 0.40 15.55 3.96
CA ALA A 212 -0.03 16.91 3.70
C ALA A 212 0.44 17.84 4.84
N ALA A 213 0.76 19.08 4.50
CA ALA A 213 1.16 20.06 5.49
C ALA A 213 -0.03 20.47 6.38
N GLY A 214 0.20 20.47 7.69
CA GLY A 214 -0.77 20.86 8.70
C GLY A 214 -1.72 19.74 9.12
N GLY A 215 -2.14 19.79 10.38
CA GLY A 215 -3.08 18.86 10.99
C GLY A 215 -2.45 17.77 11.86
N ASP A 216 -3.30 17.16 12.68
CA ASP A 216 -2.90 16.07 13.57
C ASP A 216 -3.02 14.73 12.85
N TRP A 217 -2.17 13.81 13.24
CA TRP A 217 -2.06 12.49 12.63
C TRP A 217 -2.20 11.40 13.68
N VAL A 218 -2.75 10.28 13.29
CA VAL A 218 -2.65 9.04 14.05
C VAL A 218 -1.58 8.15 13.42
N ALA A 219 -0.56 7.82 14.19
CA ALA A 219 0.43 6.81 13.85
C ALA A 219 -0.07 5.45 14.35
N LEU A 220 -0.56 4.61 13.42
CA LEU A 220 -0.95 3.22 13.68
C LEU A 220 0.22 2.31 13.33
N GLN A 221 0.84 1.71 14.35
CA GLN A 221 2.06 0.93 14.24
C GLN A 221 1.78 -0.56 14.40
N VAL A 222 2.32 -1.38 13.51
CA VAL A 222 2.44 -2.83 13.66
C VAL A 222 3.91 -3.14 13.84
N MET A 223 4.27 -3.64 15.02
CA MET A 223 5.62 -3.92 15.46
C MET A 223 5.79 -5.42 15.63
N ASP A 224 6.80 -6.01 15.03
CA ASP A 224 7.16 -7.41 15.19
C ASP A 224 8.57 -7.58 15.72
N THR A 225 8.85 -8.75 16.29
CA THR A 225 10.20 -9.13 16.77
C THR A 225 10.84 -10.16 15.84
N GLY A 226 10.53 -10.09 14.55
CA GLY A 226 10.96 -11.04 13.54
C GLY A 226 12.37 -10.82 13.00
N ILE A 227 12.59 -11.30 11.79
CA ILE A 227 13.89 -11.30 11.12
C ILE A 227 14.41 -9.90 10.77
N GLY A 228 13.54 -8.89 10.73
CA GLY A 228 13.85 -7.54 10.30
C GLY A 228 14.18 -7.41 8.81
N ILE A 229 14.46 -6.17 8.39
CA ILE A 229 14.68 -5.77 7.00
C ILE A 229 15.95 -4.94 6.95
N ALA A 230 16.81 -5.21 5.97
CA ALA A 230 18.03 -4.41 5.77
C ALA A 230 17.66 -2.99 5.28
N GLU A 231 18.37 -1.97 5.72
CA GLU A 231 18.09 -0.56 5.41
C GLU A 231 18.01 -0.28 3.90
N LYS A 232 18.88 -0.89 3.11
CA LYS A 232 18.88 -0.79 1.63
C LYS A 232 17.59 -1.26 0.97
N ASP A 233 16.80 -2.10 1.66
CA ASP A 233 15.59 -2.72 1.13
C ASP A 233 14.30 -2.01 1.62
N HIS A 234 14.39 -1.02 2.53
CA HIS A 234 13.22 -0.33 3.09
C HIS A 234 12.30 0.31 2.03
N GLU A 235 12.86 0.89 0.96
CA GLU A 235 12.05 1.41 -0.14
C GLU A 235 11.61 0.30 -1.10
N ARG A 236 12.47 -0.68 -1.34
CA ARG A 236 12.19 -1.78 -2.28
C ARG A 236 11.01 -2.63 -1.88
N ILE A 237 10.80 -2.87 -0.59
CA ILE A 237 9.68 -3.70 -0.10
C ILE A 237 8.30 -3.15 -0.45
N PHE A 238 8.19 -1.87 -0.82
CA PHE A 238 6.95 -1.24 -1.30
C PHE A 238 6.83 -1.26 -2.84
N GLY A 239 7.82 -1.80 -3.55
CA GLY A 239 7.78 -2.02 -4.99
C GLY A 239 6.82 -3.16 -5.37
N GLU A 240 6.24 -3.05 -6.57
CA GLU A 240 5.39 -4.11 -7.12
C GLU A 240 6.24 -5.34 -7.45
N PHE A 241 5.81 -6.54 -7.00
CA PHE A 241 6.51 -7.82 -7.19
C PHE A 241 7.91 -7.90 -6.56
N GLU A 242 8.27 -6.91 -5.73
CA GLU A 242 9.54 -6.93 -5.02
C GLU A 242 9.49 -7.88 -3.82
N GLN A 243 10.51 -8.71 -3.73
CA GLN A 243 10.71 -9.62 -2.62
C GLN A 243 12.16 -9.49 -2.15
N VAL A 244 12.34 -9.30 -0.86
CA VAL A 244 13.66 -9.31 -0.24
C VAL A 244 13.99 -10.75 0.15
N GLU A 245 15.15 -11.25 -0.26
CA GLU A 245 15.60 -12.59 0.10
C GLU A 245 15.87 -12.65 1.61
N ALA A 246 14.91 -13.19 2.35
CA ALA A 246 15.08 -13.52 3.76
C ALA A 246 15.76 -14.88 3.89
N GLY A 247 17.08 -14.94 3.79
CA GLY A 247 17.91 -16.11 4.09
C GLY A 247 17.54 -17.40 3.38
N SER A 248 18.51 -18.30 3.17
CA SER A 248 18.51 -19.67 2.61
C SER A 248 17.43 -20.08 1.59
N ARG A 249 17.87 -20.56 0.47
CA ARG A 249 17.16 -21.03 -0.75
C ARG A 249 16.09 -22.13 -0.56
N GLY A 250 15.49 -22.33 0.62
CA GLY A 250 14.62 -23.47 0.93
C GLY A 250 13.14 -23.16 1.18
N ASP A 251 12.77 -21.95 1.60
CA ASP A 251 11.42 -21.65 2.10
C ASP A 251 10.52 -21.06 1.01
N SER A 252 9.99 -21.88 0.12
CA SER A 252 8.96 -21.49 -0.85
C SER A 252 7.66 -21.04 -0.16
N GLU A 253 7.36 -21.55 1.03
CA GLU A 253 6.17 -21.19 1.82
C GLU A 253 6.23 -19.76 2.40
N ARG A 254 7.42 -19.19 2.57
CA ARG A 254 7.62 -17.80 3.00
C ARG A 254 7.57 -16.79 1.87
N ARG A 255 7.51 -17.24 0.61
CA ARG A 255 7.39 -16.33 -0.54
C ARG A 255 5.95 -15.81 -0.62
N GLY A 256 5.79 -14.49 -0.49
CA GLY A 256 4.52 -13.82 -0.77
C GLY A 256 4.42 -13.45 -2.24
N THR A 257 3.39 -12.69 -2.57
CA THR A 257 3.15 -12.18 -3.93
C THR A 257 4.09 -11.02 -4.32
N GLY A 258 4.64 -10.31 -3.32
CA GLY A 258 5.34 -9.04 -3.51
C GLY A 258 4.40 -7.87 -3.84
N LEU A 259 3.08 -8.07 -3.76
CA LEU A 259 2.09 -7.02 -4.04
C LEU A 259 1.50 -6.41 -2.76
N GLY A 260 1.48 -7.14 -1.66
CA GLY A 260 0.79 -6.74 -0.43
C GLY A 260 1.22 -5.36 0.07
N LEU A 261 2.52 -5.12 0.28
CA LEU A 261 3.01 -3.83 0.79
C LEU A 261 2.85 -2.69 -0.23
N ALA A 262 2.98 -2.97 -1.53
CA ALA A 262 2.72 -1.98 -2.58
C ALA A 262 1.26 -1.51 -2.57
N ILE A 263 0.31 -2.44 -2.45
CA ILE A 263 -1.12 -2.14 -2.31
C ILE A 263 -1.37 -1.38 -1.01
N THR A 264 -0.80 -1.84 0.10
CA THR A 264 -0.94 -1.22 1.42
C THR A 264 -0.52 0.25 1.41
N ARG A 265 0.62 0.59 0.80
CA ARG A 265 1.09 1.98 0.69
C ARG A 265 0.16 2.82 -0.20
N ARG A 266 -0.34 2.27 -1.30
CA ARG A 266 -1.30 2.97 -2.17
C ARG A 266 -2.65 3.21 -1.48
N LEU A 267 -3.15 2.23 -0.74
CA LEU A 267 -4.37 2.39 0.05
C LEU A 267 -4.18 3.46 1.14
N ALA A 268 -3.05 3.47 1.85
CA ALA A 268 -2.77 4.50 2.83
C ALA A 268 -2.78 5.91 2.20
N ARG A 269 -2.21 6.06 1.00
CA ARG A 269 -2.24 7.31 0.24
C ARG A 269 -3.62 7.69 -0.25
N LEU A 270 -4.45 6.72 -0.64
CA LEU A 270 -5.86 6.93 -0.96
C LEU A 270 -6.64 7.46 0.25
N LEU A 271 -6.30 6.98 1.46
CA LEU A 271 -6.86 7.46 2.72
C LEU A 271 -6.28 8.82 3.17
N GLY A 272 -5.44 9.45 2.37
CA GLY A 272 -4.81 10.74 2.67
C GLY A 272 -3.55 10.67 3.54
N GLY A 273 -3.05 9.47 3.81
CA GLY A 273 -1.88 9.20 4.63
C GLY A 273 -0.68 8.62 3.87
N ASP A 274 0.18 7.90 4.56
CA ASP A 274 1.29 7.11 3.97
C ASP A 274 1.68 5.95 4.90
N ILE A 275 2.61 5.10 4.44
CA ILE A 275 3.23 4.04 5.26
C ILE A 275 4.73 4.18 5.24
N THR A 276 5.33 4.03 6.42
CA THR A 276 6.78 3.99 6.63
C THR A 276 7.18 2.71 7.33
N VAL A 277 8.45 2.35 7.21
CA VAL A 277 9.07 1.23 7.92
C VAL A 277 10.32 1.69 8.65
N GLU A 278 10.49 1.18 9.87
CA GLU A 278 11.72 1.24 10.66
C GLU A 278 12.08 -0.20 11.02
N SER A 279 13.27 -0.64 10.63
CA SER A 279 13.68 -2.01 10.84
C SER A 279 15.20 -2.12 10.86
N THR A 280 15.68 -3.10 11.64
CA THR A 280 17.07 -3.54 11.63
C THR A 280 17.09 -5.05 11.48
N LEU A 281 17.95 -5.56 10.63
CA LEU A 281 18.07 -7.00 10.40
C LEU A 281 18.34 -7.73 11.73
N GLY A 282 17.55 -8.75 12.02
CA GLY A 282 17.60 -9.52 13.27
C GLY A 282 16.86 -8.88 14.47
N SER A 283 16.26 -7.70 14.31
CA SER A 283 15.61 -6.97 15.43
C SER A 283 14.11 -6.73 15.21
N GLY A 284 13.54 -7.30 14.15
CA GLY A 284 12.14 -7.09 13.77
C GLY A 284 11.91 -5.82 12.96
N ALA A 285 10.65 -5.51 12.72
CA ALA A 285 10.23 -4.35 11.96
C ALA A 285 9.07 -3.61 12.64
N THR A 286 8.99 -2.32 12.38
CA THR A 286 7.88 -1.45 12.76
C THR A 286 7.34 -0.79 11.51
N PHE A 287 6.15 -1.18 11.10
CA PHE A 287 5.41 -0.52 10.04
C PHE A 287 4.47 0.51 10.65
N THR A 288 4.54 1.75 10.19
CA THR A 288 3.69 2.86 10.67
C THR A 288 2.77 3.31 9.54
N CYS A 289 1.47 3.11 9.71
CA CYS A 289 0.44 3.71 8.87
C CYS A 289 0.04 5.06 9.47
N TRP A 290 0.24 6.12 8.70
CA TRP A 290 -0.09 7.49 9.06
C TRP A 290 -1.47 7.81 8.55
N LEU A 291 -2.40 8.18 9.44
CA LEU A 291 -3.78 8.49 9.13
C LEU A 291 -4.10 9.93 9.57
N PRO A 292 -4.68 10.78 8.72
CA PRO A 292 -5.09 12.11 9.12
C PRO A 292 -6.26 12.02 10.11
N VAL A 293 -6.24 12.88 11.16
CA VAL A 293 -7.35 12.96 12.12
C VAL A 293 -8.58 13.57 11.47
N GLU A 294 -8.38 14.59 10.63
CA GLU A 294 -9.43 15.19 9.82
C GLU A 294 -9.14 14.90 8.34
N GLN A 295 -10.10 14.31 7.65
CA GLN A 295 -9.94 14.12 6.21
C GLN A 295 -10.01 15.46 5.48
N LEU A 296 -9.10 15.60 4.50
CA LEU A 296 -9.21 16.60 3.44
C LEU A 296 -10.61 16.50 2.79
N PRO A 297 -11.25 17.65 2.46
CA PRO A 297 -12.53 17.64 1.80
C PRO A 297 -12.44 16.80 0.51
N ALA A 298 -13.46 15.97 0.28
CA ALA A 298 -13.58 15.22 -0.95
C ALA A 298 -13.39 16.19 -2.13
N LYS A 299 -12.50 15.83 -3.06
CA LYS A 299 -12.38 16.57 -4.32
C LYS A 299 -13.75 16.54 -5.00
N GLY A 300 -14.37 17.71 -5.10
CA GLY A 300 -15.56 17.94 -5.92
C GLY A 300 -15.25 17.78 -7.41
#